data_560136a9b0e7ea562f79c7a84ac80c84
#
_entry.id   560136a9b0e7ea562f79c7a84ac80c84
#
_cell.length_a   1.000
_cell.length_b   1.000
_cell.length_c   1.000
_cell.angle_alpha   90.00
_cell.angle_beta   90.00
_cell.angle_gamma   90.00
#
_symmetry.space_group_name_H-M   'P 1'
#
loop_
_entity.id
_entity.type
_entity.pdbx_description
1 polymer ?
#
loop_
_entity_poly.entity_id
_entity_poly.type
_entity_poly.pdbx_seq_one_letter_code
_entity_poly.pdbx_strand_id
1 'polypeptide(L)'
;MTDLVIRPLTAGEEDLFESLPDPGLVGFAAFGDTYTAMAAAGEYRPDWTWVALRDGAVVARAAWWAGPADDEPVVLDWFDFTDPEAAVRLLRTAPLHTQYSIRLPPGWREDSAVRAQAVARIDAAGAAGLSPLVERYRYRWTPDCGIPARPGRLEFRPEPDDAVILDVFRRLNQGSLDAHVRRTIEQSGPDAAAQEELDYLRWLPSPRDWWRLAYTPAGELAGLSIPSRNYGDPLIGYIGVVPEHRGHGYAYDLLVEATHLLAGQNADRIVAGTDQTNHPMAAAFARAGYPIAQERIDLV
;
A
#
# COMPACT_ATOMS: atom_id res chain seq x y z
N MET A 1 24.36 17.42 -28.54
CA MET A 1 23.64 16.56 -27.57
C MET A 1 23.55 17.38 -26.29
N THR A 2 22.34 17.79 -25.92
CA THR A 2 22.10 18.51 -24.65
C THR A 2 22.43 17.60 -23.47
N ASP A 3 23.15 18.15 -22.50
CA ASP A 3 23.69 17.35 -21.37
C ASP A 3 22.53 16.99 -20.42
N LEU A 4 22.36 15.69 -20.15
CA LEU A 4 21.37 15.20 -19.18
C LEU A 4 22.04 15.13 -17.81
N VAL A 5 21.59 15.98 -16.88
CA VAL A 5 22.04 16.01 -15.48
C VAL A 5 21.04 15.25 -14.61
N ILE A 6 21.51 14.22 -13.89
CA ILE A 6 20.70 13.43 -12.95
C ILE A 6 21.29 13.62 -11.57
N ARG A 7 20.49 14.06 -10.62
CA ARG A 7 20.93 14.35 -9.25
C ARG A 7 19.78 14.27 -8.23
N PRO A 8 20.09 14.09 -6.93
CA PRO A 8 19.09 14.33 -5.90
C PRO A 8 18.73 15.82 -5.82
N LEU A 9 17.58 16.13 -5.20
CA LEU A 9 17.24 17.51 -4.82
C LEU A 9 18.18 18.02 -3.73
N THR A 10 18.26 19.33 -3.64
CA THR A 10 18.77 20.02 -2.44
C THR A 10 17.61 20.65 -1.68
N ALA A 11 17.78 20.90 -0.39
CA ALA A 11 16.77 21.54 0.43
C ALA A 11 16.34 22.91 -0.17
N GLY A 12 15.05 23.13 -0.30
CA GLY A 12 14.49 24.34 -0.90
C GLY A 12 14.26 24.26 -2.40
N GLU A 13 14.46 23.11 -3.04
CA GLU A 13 14.20 22.88 -4.46
C GLU A 13 12.85 22.18 -4.72
N GLU A 14 11.89 22.24 -3.80
CA GLU A 14 10.57 21.62 -3.97
C GLU A 14 9.85 22.14 -5.24
N ASP A 15 9.96 23.44 -5.51
CA ASP A 15 9.42 24.05 -6.72
C ASP A 15 10.06 23.50 -8.00
N LEU A 16 11.33 23.14 -7.96
CA LEU A 16 12.00 22.49 -9.09
C LEU A 16 11.39 21.11 -9.37
N PHE A 17 11.15 20.32 -8.33
CA PHE A 17 10.48 19.03 -8.49
C PHE A 17 9.07 19.17 -9.08
N GLU A 18 8.30 20.16 -8.62
CA GLU A 18 6.94 20.44 -9.09
C GLU A 18 6.90 21.12 -10.47
N SER A 19 8.02 21.61 -10.99
CA SER A 19 8.08 22.25 -12.30
C SER A 19 7.84 21.32 -13.49
N LEU A 20 7.93 19.99 -13.31
CA LEU A 20 7.60 19.05 -14.37
C LEU A 20 6.11 19.13 -14.71
N PRO A 21 5.71 19.34 -15.97
CA PRO A 21 4.31 19.30 -16.37
C PRO A 21 3.70 17.92 -16.11
N ASP A 22 2.64 17.89 -15.31
CA ASP A 22 1.93 16.68 -14.94
C ASP A 22 0.45 16.82 -15.34
N PRO A 23 -0.08 15.92 -16.19
CA PRO A 23 -1.49 15.96 -16.57
C PRO A 23 -2.47 15.57 -15.45
N GLY A 24 -1.97 15.12 -14.27
CA GLY A 24 -2.80 14.70 -13.15
C GLY A 24 -3.63 13.45 -13.41
N LEU A 25 -3.16 12.55 -14.26
CA LEU A 25 -3.92 11.36 -14.67
C LEU A 25 -3.57 10.12 -13.86
N VAL A 26 -2.36 10.05 -13.31
CA VAL A 26 -1.86 8.93 -12.51
C VAL A 26 -0.98 9.45 -11.37
N GLY A 27 -0.61 8.57 -10.42
CA GLY A 27 0.21 8.98 -9.29
C GLY A 27 -0.56 9.85 -8.29
N PHE A 28 0.18 10.59 -7.48
CA PHE A 28 -0.40 11.44 -6.43
C PHE A 28 -1.22 12.62 -6.99
N ALA A 29 -0.77 13.21 -8.09
CA ALA A 29 -1.46 14.33 -8.72
C ALA A 29 -2.89 14.00 -9.16
N ALA A 30 -3.17 12.74 -9.53
CA ALA A 30 -4.52 12.26 -9.85
C ALA A 30 -5.48 12.29 -8.65
N PHE A 31 -4.95 12.39 -7.42
CA PHE A 31 -5.71 12.44 -6.17
C PHE A 31 -5.63 13.78 -5.46
N GLY A 32 -4.98 14.77 -6.08
CA GLY A 32 -4.89 16.13 -5.57
C GLY A 32 -3.79 16.37 -4.53
N ASP A 33 -2.90 15.39 -4.36
CA ASP A 33 -1.74 15.54 -3.47
C ASP A 33 -0.62 16.30 -4.18
N THR A 34 0.16 17.09 -3.43
CA THR A 34 1.34 17.83 -3.92
C THR A 34 2.60 17.37 -3.21
N TYR A 35 3.72 17.36 -3.92
CA TYR A 35 5.02 17.00 -3.35
C TYR A 35 5.39 17.93 -2.18
N THR A 36 5.21 19.25 -2.35
CA THR A 36 5.54 20.24 -1.32
C THR A 36 4.80 20.01 -0.02
N ALA A 37 3.50 19.64 -0.07
CA ALA A 37 2.73 19.37 1.14
C ALA A 37 3.23 18.12 1.87
N MET A 38 3.57 17.06 1.14
CA MET A 38 4.06 15.79 1.70
C MET A 38 5.50 15.91 2.21
N ALA A 39 6.36 16.65 1.50
CA ALA A 39 7.72 16.95 1.95
C ALA A 39 7.71 17.78 3.24
N ALA A 40 6.82 18.76 3.37
CA ALA A 40 6.63 19.54 4.60
C ALA A 40 6.15 18.67 5.78
N ALA A 41 5.45 17.56 5.52
CA ALA A 41 5.07 16.57 6.53
C ALA A 41 6.22 15.62 6.89
N GLY A 42 7.39 15.71 6.24
CA GLY A 42 8.57 14.87 6.47
C GLY A 42 8.51 13.49 5.78
N GLU A 43 7.57 13.32 4.85
CA GLU A 43 7.37 12.04 4.14
C GLU A 43 8.33 11.86 2.96
N TYR A 44 8.94 12.94 2.46
CA TYR A 44 9.98 12.93 1.44
C TYR A 44 11.16 13.77 1.89
N ARG A 45 12.37 13.31 1.59
CA ARG A 45 13.63 14.02 1.89
C ARG A 45 14.37 14.34 0.59
N PRO A 46 15.15 15.42 0.54
CA PRO A 46 15.87 15.81 -0.67
C PRO A 46 16.79 14.72 -1.24
N ASP A 47 17.48 13.98 -0.39
CA ASP A 47 18.38 12.88 -0.77
C ASP A 47 17.63 11.62 -1.27
N TRP A 48 16.34 11.50 -0.98
CA TRP A 48 15.42 10.47 -1.51
C TRP A 48 14.55 10.95 -2.66
N THR A 49 14.81 12.16 -3.16
CA THR A 49 14.07 12.75 -4.27
C THR A 49 15.03 13.14 -5.37
N TRP A 50 14.81 12.61 -6.57
CA TRP A 50 15.74 12.74 -7.69
C TRP A 50 15.06 13.38 -8.90
N VAL A 51 15.85 14.17 -9.64
CA VAL A 51 15.42 14.81 -10.88
C VAL A 51 16.42 14.55 -12.00
N ALA A 52 15.88 14.45 -13.22
CA ALA A 52 16.66 14.47 -14.45
C ALA A 52 16.38 15.79 -15.18
N LEU A 53 17.43 16.56 -15.47
CA LEU A 53 17.38 17.88 -16.05
C LEU A 53 17.96 17.85 -17.46
N ARG A 54 17.26 18.49 -18.41
CA ARG A 54 17.77 18.75 -19.77
C ARG A 54 17.66 20.25 -20.01
N ASP A 55 18.79 20.91 -20.31
CA ASP A 55 18.86 22.38 -20.47
C ASP A 55 18.26 23.15 -19.26
N GLY A 56 18.43 22.61 -18.04
CA GLY A 56 17.92 23.20 -16.81
C GLY A 56 16.44 22.93 -16.52
N ALA A 57 15.68 22.32 -17.45
CA ALA A 57 14.29 21.93 -17.23
C ALA A 57 14.19 20.48 -16.72
N VAL A 58 13.31 20.22 -15.76
CA VAL A 58 13.01 18.87 -15.29
C VAL A 58 12.28 18.09 -16.38
N VAL A 59 12.83 16.94 -16.78
CA VAL A 59 12.25 16.03 -17.78
C VAL A 59 11.86 14.68 -17.20
N ALA A 60 12.37 14.34 -16.00
CA ALA A 60 11.90 13.23 -15.21
C ALA A 60 12.15 13.50 -13.72
N ARG A 61 11.27 12.97 -12.87
CA ARG A 61 11.36 13.06 -11.40
C ARG A 61 10.97 11.75 -10.73
N ALA A 62 11.58 11.46 -9.60
CA ALA A 62 11.25 10.31 -8.77
C ALA A 62 11.43 10.68 -7.30
N ALA A 63 10.49 10.27 -6.44
CA ALA A 63 10.62 10.43 -5.01
C ALA A 63 10.24 9.15 -4.29
N TRP A 64 11.05 8.82 -3.27
CA TRP A 64 10.87 7.67 -2.42
C TRP A 64 10.29 8.09 -1.09
N TRP A 65 9.16 7.49 -0.76
CA TRP A 65 8.44 7.73 0.48
C TRP A 65 9.05 6.96 1.65
N ALA A 66 9.05 7.58 2.83
CA ALA A 66 9.23 6.95 4.12
C ALA A 66 8.40 7.67 5.18
N GLY A 67 8.16 7.02 6.31
CA GLY A 67 7.56 7.69 7.47
C GLY A 67 8.51 8.75 8.04
N PRO A 68 7.97 9.77 8.76
CA PRO A 68 8.80 10.86 9.30
C PRO A 68 9.92 10.43 10.23
N ALA A 69 9.81 9.24 10.85
CA ALA A 69 10.79 8.67 11.77
C ALA A 69 11.68 7.59 11.13
N ASP A 70 11.48 7.26 9.85
CA ASP A 70 12.28 6.22 9.18
C ASP A 70 13.63 6.78 8.72
N ASP A 71 14.67 5.95 8.78
CA ASP A 71 16.01 6.30 8.35
C ASP A 71 16.30 5.90 6.90
N GLU A 72 15.45 5.07 6.30
CA GLU A 72 15.57 4.57 4.94
C GLU A 72 14.24 4.70 4.18
N PRO A 73 14.28 4.89 2.86
CA PRO A 73 13.07 4.96 2.05
C PRO A 73 12.41 3.59 1.94
N VAL A 74 11.09 3.58 2.00
CA VAL A 74 10.26 2.35 2.00
C VAL A 74 9.79 1.99 0.59
N VAL A 75 9.38 2.99 -0.19
CA VAL A 75 8.76 2.74 -1.49
C VAL A 75 8.98 3.92 -2.44
N LEU A 76 9.29 3.62 -3.71
CA LEU A 76 9.15 4.59 -4.79
C LEU A 76 7.65 4.70 -5.11
N ASP A 77 7.06 5.87 -4.93
CA ASP A 77 5.64 6.07 -5.20
C ASP A 77 5.32 7.39 -5.95
N TRP A 78 6.35 8.18 -6.26
CA TRP A 78 6.27 9.31 -7.17
C TRP A 78 7.27 9.14 -8.31
N PHE A 79 6.78 8.93 -9.53
CA PHE A 79 7.61 8.77 -10.72
C PHE A 79 6.89 9.29 -11.95
N ASP A 80 7.36 10.43 -12.46
CA ASP A 80 6.77 11.12 -13.60
C ASP A 80 7.85 11.61 -14.58
N PHE A 81 7.49 11.74 -15.83
CA PHE A 81 8.41 12.17 -16.87
C PHE A 81 7.71 12.64 -18.14
N THR A 82 8.41 13.49 -18.87
CA THR A 82 8.12 13.86 -20.26
C THR A 82 9.14 13.22 -21.24
N ASP A 83 10.28 12.73 -20.73
CA ASP A 83 11.35 12.05 -21.48
C ASP A 83 11.55 10.64 -20.91
N PRO A 84 11.02 9.57 -21.58
CA PRO A 84 11.13 8.19 -21.09
C PRO A 84 12.58 7.68 -20.97
N GLU A 85 13.50 8.13 -21.85
CA GLU A 85 14.90 7.72 -21.76
C GLU A 85 15.56 8.32 -20.51
N ALA A 86 15.29 9.60 -20.22
CA ALA A 86 15.77 10.26 -19.01
C ALA A 86 15.19 9.60 -17.75
N ALA A 87 13.92 9.19 -17.77
CA ALA A 87 13.26 8.48 -16.68
C ALA A 87 13.94 7.14 -16.35
N VAL A 88 14.21 6.31 -17.36
CA VAL A 88 14.94 5.04 -17.19
C VAL A 88 16.33 5.28 -16.62
N ARG A 89 17.06 6.28 -17.15
CA ARG A 89 18.38 6.63 -16.65
C ARG A 89 18.34 7.14 -15.20
N LEU A 90 17.32 7.91 -14.85
CA LEU A 90 17.12 8.40 -13.46
C LEU A 90 16.97 7.23 -12.49
N LEU A 91 16.06 6.28 -12.75
CA LEU A 91 15.87 5.11 -11.90
C LEU A 91 17.13 4.23 -11.78
N ARG A 92 17.92 4.11 -12.85
CA ARG A 92 19.18 3.37 -12.82
C ARG A 92 20.32 4.10 -12.09
N THR A 93 20.25 5.42 -12.00
CA THR A 93 21.30 6.26 -11.39
C THR A 93 21.06 6.45 -9.90
N ALA A 94 19.80 6.59 -9.49
CA ALA A 94 19.44 6.72 -8.08
C ALA A 94 19.83 5.44 -7.32
N PRO A 95 20.59 5.54 -6.19
CA PRO A 95 21.07 4.37 -5.45
C PRO A 95 19.99 3.74 -4.54
N LEU A 96 18.72 3.97 -4.84
CA LEU A 96 17.57 3.61 -4.02
C LEU A 96 16.79 2.48 -4.71
N HIS A 97 16.86 1.28 -4.14
CA HIS A 97 16.29 0.06 -4.73
C HIS A 97 15.15 -0.46 -3.86
N THR A 98 13.95 0.09 -4.07
CA THR A 98 12.73 -0.35 -3.41
C THR A 98 11.69 -0.76 -4.43
N GLN A 99 10.58 -1.30 -3.95
CA GLN A 99 9.37 -1.48 -4.76
C GLN A 99 8.90 -0.14 -5.34
N TYR A 100 8.37 -0.16 -6.56
CA TYR A 100 7.62 0.95 -7.13
C TYR A 100 6.12 0.69 -7.05
N SER A 101 5.36 1.63 -6.48
CA SER A 101 3.90 1.55 -6.33
C SER A 101 3.21 2.63 -7.15
N ILE A 102 2.60 2.26 -8.27
CA ILE A 102 1.83 3.17 -9.14
C ILE A 102 0.41 3.31 -8.58
N ARG A 103 -0.01 4.55 -8.30
CA ARG A 103 -1.40 4.87 -7.91
C ARG A 103 -2.21 5.22 -9.14
N LEU A 104 -3.40 4.63 -9.26
CA LEU A 104 -4.26 4.74 -10.44
C LEU A 104 -5.71 4.99 -10.01
N PRO A 105 -6.46 5.82 -10.75
CA PRO A 105 -7.90 5.94 -10.52
C PRO A 105 -8.62 4.61 -10.81
N PRO A 106 -9.75 4.33 -10.14
CA PRO A 106 -10.53 3.13 -10.40
C PRO A 106 -10.96 3.04 -11.87
N GLY A 107 -10.85 1.86 -12.48
CA GLY A 107 -11.20 1.66 -13.88
C GLY A 107 -10.24 2.31 -14.88
N TRP A 108 -9.02 2.59 -14.48
CA TRP A 108 -8.00 3.28 -15.28
C TRP A 108 -7.76 2.71 -16.69
N ARG A 109 -8.08 1.43 -16.90
CA ARG A 109 -7.96 0.78 -18.22
C ARG A 109 -8.99 1.24 -19.24
N GLU A 110 -10.13 1.77 -18.78
CA GLU A 110 -11.24 2.23 -19.61
C GLU A 110 -10.94 3.62 -20.19
N ASP A 111 -10.17 4.45 -19.48
CA ASP A 111 -9.71 5.76 -19.97
C ASP A 111 -8.40 5.60 -20.74
N SER A 112 -8.42 5.93 -22.03
CA SER A 112 -7.25 5.77 -22.92
C SER A 112 -6.07 6.67 -22.55
N ALA A 113 -6.33 7.86 -22.00
CA ALA A 113 -5.28 8.80 -21.60
C ALA A 113 -4.61 8.34 -20.29
N VAL A 114 -5.40 7.93 -19.30
CA VAL A 114 -4.90 7.35 -18.03
C VAL A 114 -4.10 6.08 -18.32
N ARG A 115 -4.66 5.20 -19.15
CA ARG A 115 -3.98 3.95 -19.55
C ARG A 115 -2.62 4.21 -20.23
N ALA A 116 -2.55 5.19 -21.12
CA ALA A 116 -1.29 5.53 -21.78
C ALA A 116 -0.23 6.00 -20.76
N GLN A 117 -0.63 6.82 -19.78
CA GLN A 117 0.27 7.29 -18.72
C GLN A 117 0.73 6.14 -17.79
N ALA A 118 -0.18 5.24 -17.42
CA ALA A 118 0.15 4.09 -16.61
C ALA A 118 1.14 3.14 -17.33
N VAL A 119 0.85 2.80 -18.59
CA VAL A 119 1.69 1.93 -19.41
C VAL A 119 3.08 2.53 -19.58
N ALA A 120 3.19 3.83 -19.88
CA ALA A 120 4.49 4.50 -20.01
C ALA A 120 5.36 4.35 -18.74
N ARG A 121 4.76 4.44 -17.54
CA ARG A 121 5.47 4.26 -16.27
C ARG A 121 5.89 2.82 -16.03
N ILE A 122 5.01 1.87 -16.34
CA ILE A 122 5.31 0.43 -16.26
C ILE A 122 6.48 0.08 -17.20
N ASP A 123 6.43 0.57 -18.44
CA ASP A 123 7.47 0.30 -19.44
C ASP A 123 8.82 0.92 -19.03
N ALA A 124 8.82 2.17 -18.52
CA ALA A 124 10.05 2.82 -18.07
C ALA A 124 10.63 2.12 -16.82
N ALA A 125 9.80 1.73 -15.86
CA ALA A 125 10.21 0.96 -14.69
C ALA A 125 10.75 -0.43 -15.11
N GLY A 126 10.08 -1.10 -16.03
CA GLY A 126 10.52 -2.37 -16.62
C GLY A 126 11.87 -2.25 -17.34
N ALA A 127 12.05 -1.19 -18.13
CA ALA A 127 13.34 -0.90 -18.76
C ALA A 127 14.44 -0.59 -17.74
N ALA A 128 14.07 -0.06 -16.57
CA ALA A 128 15.01 0.16 -15.45
C ALA A 128 15.36 -1.12 -14.68
N GLY A 129 14.60 -2.22 -14.85
CA GLY A 129 14.86 -3.53 -14.24
C GLY A 129 13.80 -4.02 -13.26
N LEU A 130 12.73 -3.25 -13.04
CA LEU A 130 11.62 -3.65 -12.18
C LEU A 130 10.63 -4.54 -12.95
N SER A 131 9.98 -5.46 -12.24
CA SER A 131 8.99 -6.38 -12.81
C SER A 131 7.64 -6.24 -12.08
N PRO A 132 6.50 -6.26 -12.80
CA PRO A 132 5.20 -6.27 -12.14
C PRO A 132 5.05 -7.45 -11.19
N LEU A 133 4.67 -7.18 -9.95
CA LEU A 133 4.39 -8.19 -8.93
C LEU A 133 2.89 -8.42 -8.79
N VAL A 134 2.12 -7.35 -8.57
CA VAL A 134 0.70 -7.46 -8.24
C VAL A 134 -0.07 -6.19 -8.56
N GLU A 135 -1.34 -6.38 -8.88
CA GLU A 135 -2.35 -5.31 -8.92
C GLU A 135 -3.23 -5.40 -7.69
N ARG A 136 -3.51 -4.26 -7.07
CA ARG A 136 -4.26 -4.19 -5.82
C ARG A 136 -5.43 -3.21 -5.93
N TYR A 137 -6.54 -3.53 -5.25
CA TYR A 137 -7.56 -2.56 -4.91
C TYR A 137 -7.20 -1.83 -3.62
N ARG A 138 -7.48 -0.53 -3.59
CA ARG A 138 -7.47 0.28 -2.39
C ARG A 138 -8.87 0.79 -2.12
N TYR A 139 -9.37 0.50 -0.94
CA TYR A 139 -10.72 0.83 -0.49
C TYR A 139 -10.67 2.04 0.44
N ARG A 140 -11.75 2.82 0.44
CA ARG A 140 -11.96 3.90 1.42
C ARG A 140 -13.39 3.84 1.91
N TRP A 141 -13.59 3.44 3.14
CA TRP A 141 -14.86 3.56 3.82
C TRP A 141 -14.96 4.94 4.48
N THR A 142 -16.18 5.53 4.49
CA THR A 142 -16.54 6.73 5.25
C THR A 142 -17.86 6.47 5.98
N PRO A 143 -18.25 7.30 6.97
CA PRO A 143 -19.54 7.14 7.66
C PRO A 143 -20.76 7.07 6.73
N ASP A 144 -20.71 7.71 5.58
CA ASP A 144 -21.79 7.68 4.59
C ASP A 144 -21.99 6.28 3.96
N CYS A 145 -20.99 5.42 4.00
CA CYS A 145 -21.11 4.02 3.59
C CYS A 145 -22.00 3.20 4.53
N GLY A 146 -22.27 3.73 5.74
CA GLY A 146 -22.94 3.01 6.81
C GLY A 146 -22.04 1.96 7.48
N ILE A 147 -22.33 1.63 8.73
CA ILE A 147 -21.63 0.59 9.48
C ILE A 147 -22.35 -0.74 9.25
N PRO A 148 -21.69 -1.77 8.66
CA PRO A 148 -22.34 -3.06 8.44
C PRO A 148 -22.73 -3.75 9.75
N ALA A 149 -23.89 -4.41 9.79
CA ALA A 149 -24.33 -5.14 10.99
C ALA A 149 -23.36 -6.30 11.30
N ARG A 150 -23.04 -6.47 12.60
CA ARG A 150 -22.22 -7.61 13.04
C ARG A 150 -22.95 -8.94 12.79
N PRO A 151 -22.35 -9.91 12.10
CA PRO A 151 -22.97 -11.23 11.91
C PRO A 151 -23.12 -12.03 13.19
N GLY A 152 -22.28 -11.77 14.21
CA GLY A 152 -22.33 -12.48 15.51
C GLY A 152 -21.92 -13.96 15.46
N ARG A 153 -21.16 -14.36 14.44
CA ARG A 153 -20.72 -15.76 14.24
C ARG A 153 -19.38 -16.08 14.90
N LEU A 154 -18.61 -15.06 15.28
CA LEU A 154 -17.29 -15.20 15.86
C LEU A 154 -17.20 -14.40 17.17
N GLU A 155 -16.39 -14.91 18.10
CA GLU A 155 -16.00 -14.22 19.33
C GLU A 155 -14.59 -13.64 19.14
N PHE A 156 -14.39 -12.36 19.49
CA PHE A 156 -13.13 -11.65 19.29
C PHE A 156 -12.45 -11.43 20.66
N ARG A 157 -11.20 -11.85 20.77
CA ARG A 157 -10.40 -11.72 21.98
C ARG A 157 -9.09 -11.01 21.68
N PRO A 158 -8.71 -9.97 22.45
CA PRO A 158 -7.38 -9.35 22.32
C PRO A 158 -6.27 -10.37 22.56
N GLU A 159 -5.19 -10.28 21.79
CA GLU A 159 -4.02 -11.15 21.96
C GLU A 159 -2.74 -10.29 22.12
N PRO A 160 -2.20 -10.19 23.34
CA PRO A 160 -1.00 -9.41 23.61
C PRO A 160 0.30 -10.14 23.30
N ASP A 161 0.27 -11.48 23.18
CA ASP A 161 1.48 -12.30 23.02
C ASP A 161 1.89 -12.38 21.54
N ASP A 162 3.07 -11.88 21.24
CA ASP A 162 3.63 -11.94 19.89
C ASP A 162 3.96 -13.34 19.42
N ALA A 163 4.31 -14.25 20.32
CA ALA A 163 4.61 -15.63 19.94
C ALA A 163 3.34 -16.32 19.44
N VAL A 164 2.18 -16.03 20.07
CA VAL A 164 0.88 -16.52 19.61
C VAL A 164 0.53 -15.94 18.25
N ILE A 165 0.69 -14.61 18.06
CA ILE A 165 0.41 -13.94 16.79
C ILE A 165 1.31 -14.47 15.67
N LEU A 166 2.61 -14.65 15.95
CA LEU A 166 3.56 -15.20 14.98
C LEU A 166 3.18 -16.62 14.53
N ASP A 167 2.73 -17.46 15.46
CA ASP A 167 2.24 -18.81 15.12
C ASP A 167 0.97 -18.75 14.26
N VAL A 168 0.07 -17.81 14.57
CA VAL A 168 -1.12 -17.57 13.74
C VAL A 168 -0.74 -17.10 12.35
N PHE A 169 0.23 -16.18 12.17
CA PHE A 169 0.72 -15.77 10.85
C PHE A 169 1.30 -16.95 10.06
N ARG A 170 2.09 -17.84 10.68
CA ARG A 170 2.58 -19.05 10.01
C ARG A 170 1.45 -19.90 9.43
N ARG A 171 0.34 -20.03 10.17
CA ARG A 171 -0.85 -20.76 9.68
C ARG A 171 -1.57 -19.99 8.56
N LEU A 172 -1.77 -18.67 8.71
CA LEU A 172 -2.44 -17.82 7.74
C LEU A 172 -1.69 -17.77 6.40
N ASN A 173 -0.36 -17.80 6.44
CA ASN A 173 0.51 -17.76 5.27
C ASN A 173 0.43 -19.03 4.42
N GLN A 174 -0.07 -20.13 4.97
CA GLN A 174 -0.31 -21.35 4.19
C GLN A 174 -1.39 -21.10 3.12
N GLY A 175 -0.97 -21.15 1.84
CA GLY A 175 -1.86 -20.86 0.72
C GLY A 175 -2.35 -19.41 0.69
N SER A 176 -1.52 -18.47 1.09
CA SER A 176 -1.82 -17.03 1.04
C SER A 176 -2.12 -16.58 -0.39
N LEU A 177 -3.12 -15.71 -0.55
CA LEU A 177 -3.45 -15.04 -1.81
C LEU A 177 -2.74 -13.70 -1.97
N ASP A 178 -2.01 -13.21 -0.94
CA ASP A 178 -1.20 -11.99 -1.01
C ASP A 178 0.12 -12.27 -1.75
N ALA A 179 0.41 -11.49 -2.78
CA ALA A 179 1.59 -11.68 -3.63
C ALA A 179 2.90 -11.32 -2.91
N HIS A 180 2.88 -10.33 -2.02
CA HIS A 180 4.06 -9.96 -1.23
C HIS A 180 4.43 -11.09 -0.27
N VAL A 181 3.45 -11.62 0.47
CA VAL A 181 3.64 -12.77 1.37
C VAL A 181 4.19 -13.97 0.61
N ARG A 182 3.61 -14.32 -0.56
CA ARG A 182 4.13 -15.43 -1.38
C ARG A 182 5.58 -15.20 -1.81
N ARG A 183 5.90 -13.98 -2.25
CA ARG A 183 7.26 -13.62 -2.63
C ARG A 183 8.25 -13.77 -1.47
N THR A 184 7.90 -13.26 -0.28
CA THR A 184 8.77 -13.40 0.90
C THR A 184 8.95 -14.86 1.30
N ILE A 185 7.89 -15.68 1.20
CA ILE A 185 7.99 -17.13 1.44
C ILE A 185 8.96 -17.79 0.43
N GLU A 186 8.87 -17.45 -0.85
CA GLU A 186 9.74 -17.98 -1.90
C GLU A 186 11.20 -17.58 -1.72
N GLN A 187 11.46 -16.35 -1.26
CA GLN A 187 12.81 -15.80 -1.11
C GLN A 187 13.47 -16.15 0.21
N SER A 188 12.71 -16.18 1.30
CA SER A 188 13.25 -16.21 2.67
C SER A 188 12.58 -17.26 3.57
N GLY A 189 11.54 -17.93 3.08
CA GLY A 189 10.81 -18.97 3.80
C GLY A 189 9.63 -18.46 4.64
N PRO A 190 8.79 -19.39 5.13
CA PRO A 190 7.53 -19.06 5.81
C PRO A 190 7.72 -18.36 7.16
N ASP A 191 8.79 -18.67 7.89
CA ASP A 191 9.08 -18.02 9.16
C ASP A 191 9.47 -16.54 8.97
N ALA A 192 10.27 -16.24 7.94
CA ALA A 192 10.64 -14.87 7.59
C ALA A 192 9.40 -14.06 7.18
N ALA A 193 8.50 -14.63 6.37
CA ALA A 193 7.27 -13.97 5.98
C ALA A 193 6.35 -13.67 7.18
N ALA A 194 6.23 -14.59 8.14
CA ALA A 194 5.46 -14.36 9.35
C ALA A 194 6.09 -13.28 10.24
N GLN A 195 7.41 -13.23 10.32
CA GLN A 195 8.13 -12.22 11.09
C GLN A 195 8.00 -10.83 10.46
N GLU A 196 8.12 -10.74 9.13
CA GLU A 196 7.94 -9.49 8.38
C GLU A 196 6.55 -8.89 8.58
N GLU A 197 5.49 -9.71 8.54
CA GLU A 197 4.11 -9.27 8.85
C GLU A 197 3.99 -8.74 10.29
N LEU A 198 4.57 -9.44 11.26
CA LEU A 198 4.57 -9.02 12.65
C LEU A 198 5.29 -7.68 12.82
N ASP A 199 6.48 -7.54 12.24
CA ASP A 199 7.33 -6.35 12.36
C ASP A 199 6.66 -5.14 11.66
N TYR A 200 6.07 -5.33 10.48
CA TYR A 200 5.30 -4.30 9.79
C TYR A 200 4.14 -3.78 10.66
N LEU A 201 3.37 -4.69 11.24
CA LEU A 201 2.21 -4.29 12.07
C LEU A 201 2.62 -3.65 13.40
N ARG A 202 3.80 -4.00 13.93
CA ARG A 202 4.40 -3.34 15.10
C ARG A 202 4.94 -1.95 14.79
N TRP A 203 5.43 -1.74 13.58
CA TRP A 203 5.88 -0.41 13.13
C TRP A 203 4.69 0.57 13.01
N LEU A 204 3.47 0.11 12.75
CA LEU A 204 2.29 0.96 12.74
C LEU A 204 1.96 1.50 14.14
N PRO A 205 1.69 2.83 14.29
CA PRO A 205 1.41 3.47 15.58
C PRO A 205 0.02 3.11 16.12
N SER A 206 -0.26 1.82 16.30
CA SER A 206 -1.58 1.29 16.65
C SER A 206 -1.59 0.65 18.04
N PRO A 207 -2.68 0.82 18.84
CA PRO A 207 -2.79 0.16 20.13
C PRO A 207 -2.78 -1.36 20.00
N ARG A 208 -2.03 -2.03 20.87
CA ARG A 208 -1.91 -3.49 20.85
C ARG A 208 -3.22 -4.22 21.15
N ASP A 209 -4.10 -3.67 21.96
CA ASP A 209 -5.41 -4.23 22.30
C ASP A 209 -6.40 -4.27 21.12
N TRP A 210 -6.03 -3.64 19.99
CA TRP A 210 -6.78 -3.79 18.73
C TRP A 210 -6.49 -5.10 18.01
N TRP A 211 -5.43 -5.82 18.35
CA TRP A 211 -5.06 -7.10 17.74
C TRP A 211 -5.91 -8.20 18.33
N ARG A 212 -6.78 -8.80 17.53
CA ARG A 212 -7.80 -9.73 18.01
C ARG A 212 -7.79 -11.05 17.27
N LEU A 213 -7.68 -12.12 18.02
CA LEU A 213 -8.01 -13.46 17.52
C LEU A 213 -9.53 -13.64 17.50
N ALA A 214 -10.00 -14.33 16.47
CA ALA A 214 -11.41 -14.64 16.29
C ALA A 214 -11.64 -16.14 16.45
N TYR A 215 -12.63 -16.50 17.27
CA TYR A 215 -12.96 -17.87 17.59
C TYR A 215 -14.38 -18.21 17.17
N THR A 216 -14.59 -19.46 16.71
CA THR A 216 -15.93 -20.00 16.49
C THR A 216 -16.67 -20.20 17.83
N PRO A 217 -18.00 -20.42 17.82
CA PRO A 217 -18.74 -20.80 19.02
C PRO A 217 -18.26 -22.12 19.68
N ALA A 218 -17.58 -22.96 18.92
CA ALA A 218 -16.94 -24.20 19.44
C ALA A 218 -15.58 -23.93 20.11
N GLY A 219 -15.10 -22.68 20.11
CA GLY A 219 -13.80 -22.29 20.67
C GLY A 219 -12.60 -22.55 19.75
N GLU A 220 -12.83 -22.85 18.47
CA GLU A 220 -11.76 -23.05 17.50
C GLU A 220 -11.28 -21.71 16.92
N LEU A 221 -9.96 -21.54 16.75
CA LEU A 221 -9.41 -20.34 16.13
C LEU A 221 -9.81 -20.26 14.66
N ALA A 222 -10.59 -19.22 14.31
CA ALA A 222 -11.08 -18.98 12.96
C ALA A 222 -10.18 -18.01 12.17
N GLY A 223 -9.54 -17.06 12.86
CA GLY A 223 -8.71 -16.07 12.18
C GLY A 223 -8.19 -14.95 13.07
N LEU A 224 -7.64 -13.94 12.42
CA LEU A 224 -7.02 -12.77 13.03
C LEU A 224 -7.56 -11.50 12.37
N SER A 225 -7.85 -10.47 13.19
CA SER A 225 -8.22 -9.13 12.74
C SER A 225 -7.36 -8.10 13.46
N ILE A 226 -6.66 -7.27 12.70
CA ILE A 226 -5.80 -6.21 13.21
C ILE A 226 -6.20 -4.88 12.56
N PRO A 227 -7.20 -4.17 13.12
CA PRO A 227 -7.39 -2.76 12.81
C PRO A 227 -6.15 -1.98 13.22
N SER A 228 -5.77 -0.98 12.42
CA SER A 228 -4.53 -0.24 12.64
C SER A 228 -4.68 1.24 12.31
N ARG A 229 -3.59 1.97 12.49
CA ARG A 229 -3.38 3.33 11.98
C ARG A 229 -2.02 3.39 11.31
N ASN A 230 -1.90 4.18 10.27
CA ASN A 230 -0.62 4.69 9.81
C ASN A 230 -0.49 6.17 10.18
N TYR A 231 0.47 6.88 9.63
CA TYR A 231 0.68 8.31 9.92
C TYR A 231 -0.45 9.20 9.39
N GLY A 232 -1.23 8.74 8.40
CA GLY A 232 -2.30 9.51 7.77
C GLY A 232 -3.72 9.03 8.10
N ASP A 233 -3.93 7.71 8.16
CA ASP A 233 -5.27 7.12 8.16
C ASP A 233 -5.45 5.96 9.15
N PRO A 234 -6.66 5.81 9.74
CA PRO A 234 -7.13 4.51 10.22
C PRO A 234 -7.22 3.50 9.08
N LEU A 235 -6.75 2.27 9.29
CA LEU A 235 -6.73 1.25 8.25
C LEU A 235 -7.08 -0.14 8.76
N ILE A 236 -7.54 -0.98 7.83
CA ILE A 236 -7.57 -2.42 8.04
C ILE A 236 -6.14 -2.93 7.84
N GLY A 237 -5.39 -3.06 8.94
CA GLY A 237 -3.99 -3.46 8.89
C GLY A 237 -3.80 -4.90 8.44
N TYR A 238 -4.58 -5.83 9.02
CA TYR A 238 -4.55 -7.23 8.62
C TYR A 238 -5.87 -7.93 8.87
N ILE A 239 -6.26 -8.82 7.97
CA ILE A 239 -7.36 -9.77 8.11
C ILE A 239 -6.92 -11.11 7.53
N GLY A 240 -7.01 -12.18 8.32
CA GLY A 240 -6.72 -13.52 7.85
C GLY A 240 -7.63 -14.58 8.45
N VAL A 241 -8.08 -15.52 7.62
CA VAL A 241 -8.84 -16.71 8.03
C VAL A 241 -7.93 -17.92 7.94
N VAL A 242 -7.81 -18.69 9.03
CA VAL A 242 -6.98 -19.90 9.05
C VAL A 242 -7.45 -20.91 8.01
N PRO A 243 -6.57 -21.72 7.43
CA PRO A 243 -6.90 -22.62 6.32
C PRO A 243 -8.13 -23.48 6.56
N GLU A 244 -8.28 -24.02 7.78
CA GLU A 244 -9.35 -24.94 8.19
C GLU A 244 -10.74 -24.28 8.19
N HIS A 245 -10.80 -22.96 8.30
CA HIS A 245 -12.03 -22.18 8.34
C HIS A 245 -12.26 -21.32 7.09
N ARG A 246 -11.45 -21.48 6.04
CA ARG A 246 -11.70 -20.80 4.75
C ARG A 246 -12.98 -21.32 4.10
N GLY A 247 -13.59 -20.51 3.24
CA GLY A 247 -14.84 -20.86 2.57
C GLY A 247 -16.12 -20.58 3.39
N HIS A 248 -16.03 -20.27 4.68
CA HIS A 248 -17.19 -19.99 5.55
C HIS A 248 -17.61 -18.50 5.55
N GLY A 249 -16.91 -17.65 4.79
CA GLY A 249 -17.18 -16.23 4.71
C GLY A 249 -16.75 -15.43 5.94
N TYR A 250 -15.89 -15.97 6.79
CA TYR A 250 -15.41 -15.30 8.00
C TYR A 250 -14.55 -14.05 7.75
N ALA A 251 -13.96 -13.90 6.56
CA ALA A 251 -13.29 -12.65 6.18
C ALA A 251 -14.20 -11.43 6.31
N TYR A 252 -15.50 -11.58 6.01
CA TYR A 252 -16.50 -10.52 6.21
C TYR A 252 -16.70 -10.21 7.70
N ASP A 253 -16.79 -11.21 8.59
CA ASP A 253 -16.96 -11.00 10.04
C ASP A 253 -15.76 -10.27 10.63
N LEU A 254 -14.54 -10.67 10.22
CA LEU A 254 -13.29 -10.00 10.64
C LEU A 254 -13.24 -8.55 10.17
N LEU A 255 -13.62 -8.28 8.92
CA LEU A 255 -13.69 -6.93 8.36
C LEU A 255 -14.73 -6.07 9.09
N VAL A 256 -15.92 -6.60 9.33
CA VAL A 256 -16.98 -5.90 10.05
C VAL A 256 -16.54 -5.53 11.46
N GLU A 257 -15.91 -6.43 12.20
CA GLU A 257 -15.41 -6.13 13.55
C GLU A 257 -14.33 -5.05 13.53
N ALA A 258 -13.39 -5.11 12.59
CA ALA A 258 -12.36 -4.06 12.40
C ALA A 258 -13.00 -2.70 12.08
N THR A 259 -14.01 -2.69 11.20
CA THR A 259 -14.75 -1.46 10.85
C THR A 259 -15.43 -0.87 12.07
N HIS A 260 -16.13 -1.68 12.87
CA HIS A 260 -16.78 -1.21 14.11
C HIS A 260 -15.79 -0.65 15.13
N LEU A 261 -14.62 -1.29 15.28
CA LEU A 261 -13.60 -0.81 16.19
C LEU A 261 -13.10 0.57 15.75
N LEU A 262 -12.71 0.72 14.48
CA LEU A 262 -12.17 1.97 13.96
C LEU A 262 -13.23 3.08 13.91
N ALA A 263 -14.45 2.79 13.48
CA ALA A 263 -15.56 3.74 13.52
C ALA A 263 -15.87 4.20 14.96
N GLY A 264 -15.77 3.29 15.94
CA GLY A 264 -15.90 3.60 17.37
C GLY A 264 -14.79 4.51 17.91
N GLN A 265 -13.67 4.64 17.19
CA GLN A 265 -12.59 5.61 17.46
C GLN A 265 -12.80 6.93 16.71
N ASN A 266 -14.02 7.21 16.24
CA ASN A 266 -14.39 8.40 15.47
C ASN A 266 -13.60 8.55 14.16
N ALA A 267 -13.28 7.44 13.50
CA ALA A 267 -12.66 7.49 12.18
C ALA A 267 -13.62 8.13 11.17
N ASP A 268 -13.19 9.20 10.52
CA ASP A 268 -13.90 9.87 9.42
C ASP A 268 -13.72 9.13 8.08
N ARG A 269 -12.70 8.27 8.00
CA ARG A 269 -12.44 7.35 6.91
C ARG A 269 -11.65 6.14 7.41
N ILE A 270 -11.77 5.02 6.72
CA ILE A 270 -10.97 3.81 6.94
C ILE A 270 -10.44 3.35 5.58
N VAL A 271 -9.12 3.21 5.47
CA VAL A 271 -8.49 2.71 4.24
C VAL A 271 -8.16 1.23 4.36
N ALA A 272 -8.13 0.56 3.23
CA ALA A 272 -7.76 -0.86 3.16
C ALA A 272 -7.18 -1.20 1.79
N GLY A 273 -6.54 -2.35 1.68
CA GLY A 273 -6.07 -2.86 0.40
C GLY A 273 -6.12 -4.37 0.33
N THR A 274 -6.28 -4.90 -0.89
CA THR A 274 -6.13 -6.33 -1.17
C THR A 274 -5.71 -6.53 -2.62
N ASP A 275 -5.06 -7.65 -2.90
CA ASP A 275 -4.73 -8.04 -4.27
C ASP A 275 -6.02 -8.23 -5.08
N GLN A 276 -6.01 -7.82 -6.35
CA GLN A 276 -7.19 -7.99 -7.23
C GLN A 276 -7.56 -9.46 -7.41
N THR A 277 -6.59 -10.34 -7.35
CA THR A 277 -6.77 -11.80 -7.42
C THR A 277 -7.30 -12.42 -6.12
N ASN A 278 -7.32 -11.68 -5.01
CA ASN A 278 -7.93 -12.13 -3.76
C ASN A 278 -9.45 -11.89 -3.78
N HIS A 279 -10.14 -12.61 -4.66
CA HIS A 279 -11.59 -12.49 -4.85
C HIS A 279 -12.41 -12.65 -3.56
N PRO A 280 -12.07 -13.57 -2.62
CA PRO A 280 -12.81 -13.68 -1.37
C PRO A 280 -12.77 -12.41 -0.54
N MET A 281 -11.60 -11.76 -0.45
CA MET A 281 -11.46 -10.52 0.31
C MET A 281 -12.13 -9.34 -0.40
N ALA A 282 -11.99 -9.24 -1.73
CA ALA A 282 -12.70 -8.23 -2.54
C ALA A 282 -14.23 -8.34 -2.38
N ALA A 283 -14.77 -9.56 -2.36
CA ALA A 283 -16.19 -9.79 -2.11
C ALA A 283 -16.63 -9.38 -0.69
N ALA A 284 -15.76 -9.59 0.31
CA ALA A 284 -16.02 -9.15 1.68
C ALA A 284 -16.07 -7.61 1.78
N PHE A 285 -15.15 -6.89 1.13
CA PHE A 285 -15.17 -5.42 1.04
C PHE A 285 -16.42 -4.90 0.35
N ALA A 286 -16.79 -5.45 -0.81
CA ALA A 286 -17.99 -5.07 -1.53
C ALA A 286 -19.26 -5.27 -0.69
N ARG A 287 -19.37 -6.41 0.00
CA ARG A 287 -20.49 -6.71 0.91
C ARG A 287 -20.54 -5.76 2.11
N ALA A 288 -19.38 -5.33 2.62
CA ALA A 288 -19.28 -4.39 3.75
C ALA A 288 -19.47 -2.92 3.32
N GLY A 289 -19.73 -2.66 2.02
CA GLY A 289 -19.99 -1.32 1.52
C GLY A 289 -18.73 -0.46 1.33
N TYR A 290 -17.56 -1.06 1.20
CA TYR A 290 -16.31 -0.33 0.94
C TYR A 290 -16.15 -0.06 -0.56
N PRO A 291 -16.21 1.21 -1.02
CA PRO A 291 -15.93 1.54 -2.41
C PRO A 291 -14.43 1.41 -2.72
N ILE A 292 -14.10 1.01 -3.94
CA ILE A 292 -12.75 1.10 -4.47
C ILE A 292 -12.44 2.57 -4.72
N ALA A 293 -11.44 3.11 -4.02
CA ALA A 293 -11.01 4.50 -4.12
C ALA A 293 -9.82 4.68 -5.08
N GLN A 294 -8.99 3.65 -5.18
CA GLN A 294 -7.81 3.61 -6.06
C GLN A 294 -7.53 2.18 -6.50
N GLU A 295 -6.83 2.05 -7.62
CA GLU A 295 -6.08 0.85 -7.95
C GLU A 295 -4.58 1.12 -7.77
N ARG A 296 -3.80 0.06 -7.55
CA ARG A 296 -2.36 0.15 -7.39
C ARG A 296 -1.67 -0.98 -8.14
N ILE A 297 -0.56 -0.69 -8.78
CA ILE A 297 0.34 -1.69 -9.36
C ILE A 297 1.66 -1.61 -8.62
N ASP A 298 2.10 -2.73 -8.07
CA ASP A 298 3.40 -2.85 -7.42
C ASP A 298 4.38 -3.58 -8.35
N LEU A 299 5.56 -2.96 -8.58
CA LEU A 299 6.68 -3.51 -9.33
C LEU A 299 7.89 -3.67 -8.39
N VAL A 300 8.66 -4.73 -8.58
CA VAL A 300 9.78 -5.12 -7.73
C VAL A 300 11.01 -5.50 -8.54
#